data_aeb7543edf8d6fc67713a1dde6025a16
#
_entry.id   aeb7543edf8d6fc67713a1dde6025a16
#
_cell.length_a   1.000
_cell.length_b   1.000
_cell.length_c   1.000
_cell.angle_alpha   90.00
_cell.angle_beta   90.00
_cell.angle_gamma   90.00
#
_symmetry.space_group_name_H-M   'P 1'
#
loop_
_entity.id
_entity.type
_entity.pdbx_description
1 polymer ?
#
loop_
_entity_poly.entity_id
_entity_poly.type
_entity_poly.pdbx_seq_one_letter_code
_entity_poly.pdbx_strand_id
1 'polypeptide(L)'
;MFKYPLAVTIDTNIFDAAKFDLCDTSPLKTLENYVKNGKIKVVLSDIVVRESKRHIADQIKKICGIMRKARAAALEESTEHLIRTIGLGEILRIVTNKDELISKGEEMFDDFLRTINTEILGADLIDVGLVLGDYFETKPPFENSEKKKSEFPDAFIAQQIRKRFGETEEVVIISNDKGFIRACGKSENHRFFNSLGELYNAISKEDAAYDETMAVIKELQLRISAAVKEYIKDNENMDVHGLSYDKDGIESGYDYNEFYLHSISDVTFSVQSVVEIYVNISIVSLSCKA
;
A
#
# COMPACT_ATOMS: atom_id res chain seq x y z
N MET A 1 -21.84 -12.91 -7.36
CA MET A 1 -21.13 -12.73 -8.64
C MET A 1 -20.87 -11.25 -8.82
N PHE A 2 -19.65 -10.84 -9.11
CA PHE A 2 -19.31 -9.45 -9.35
C PHE A 2 -19.84 -8.99 -10.72
N LYS A 3 -20.32 -7.74 -10.76
CA LYS A 3 -20.63 -7.08 -12.04
C LYS A 3 -19.47 -6.19 -12.44
N TYR A 4 -18.85 -6.47 -13.56
CA TYR A 4 -17.71 -5.70 -14.04
C TYR A 4 -18.13 -4.53 -14.95
N PRO A 5 -17.44 -3.37 -14.91
CA PRO A 5 -16.36 -3.06 -13.98
C PRO A 5 -16.88 -2.80 -12.56
N LEU A 6 -16.19 -3.37 -11.55
CA LEU A 6 -16.45 -3.06 -10.14
C LEU A 6 -16.04 -1.64 -9.82
N ALA A 7 -16.95 -0.84 -9.27
CA ALA A 7 -16.57 0.43 -8.65
C ALA A 7 -15.84 0.13 -7.34
N VAL A 8 -14.59 0.60 -7.22
CA VAL A 8 -13.74 0.37 -6.06
C VAL A 8 -13.30 1.71 -5.48
N THR A 9 -13.57 1.93 -4.21
CA THR A 9 -13.03 3.05 -3.43
C THR A 9 -12.02 2.54 -2.42
N ILE A 10 -10.95 3.29 -2.21
CA ILE A 10 -9.79 2.89 -1.44
C ILE A 10 -9.51 3.98 -0.41
N ASP A 11 -9.43 3.59 0.84
CA ASP A 11 -9.07 4.46 1.95
C ASP A 11 -7.56 4.76 1.95
N THR A 12 -7.17 5.92 2.47
CA THR A 12 -5.77 6.38 2.56
C THR A 12 -4.87 5.35 3.25
N ASN A 13 -5.38 4.65 4.28
CA ASN A 13 -4.62 3.65 5.03
C ASN A 13 -4.16 2.46 4.17
N ILE A 14 -4.83 2.17 3.07
CA ILE A 14 -4.47 1.11 2.13
C ILE A 14 -3.30 1.55 1.23
N PHE A 15 -3.28 2.81 0.79
CA PHE A 15 -2.12 3.37 0.08
C PHE A 15 -0.88 3.42 0.98
N ASP A 16 -1.06 3.79 2.26
CA ASP A 16 0.02 3.77 3.26
C ASP A 16 0.55 2.35 3.51
N ALA A 17 -0.34 1.37 3.64
CA ALA A 17 0.05 -0.04 3.78
C ALA A 17 0.83 -0.55 2.57
N ALA A 18 0.47 -0.10 1.36
CA ALA A 18 1.20 -0.37 0.13
C ALA A 18 2.47 0.49 -0.02
N LYS A 19 2.75 1.42 0.94
CA LYS A 19 3.91 2.34 0.94
C LYS A 19 4.01 3.18 -0.34
N PHE A 20 2.90 3.45 -1.02
CA PHE A 20 2.85 4.10 -2.33
C PHE A 20 3.80 3.46 -3.37
N ASP A 21 4.05 2.16 -3.21
CA ASP A 21 4.92 1.41 -4.12
C ASP A 21 4.20 1.14 -5.44
N LEU A 22 4.78 1.61 -6.54
CA LEU A 22 4.28 1.45 -7.91
C LEU A 22 5.14 0.49 -8.74
N CYS A 23 6.05 -0.26 -8.10
CA CYS A 23 6.84 -1.28 -8.76
C CYS A 23 5.97 -2.43 -9.29
N ASP A 24 6.45 -3.18 -10.26
CA ASP A 24 5.68 -4.20 -10.98
C ASP A 24 5.08 -5.29 -10.07
N THR A 25 5.69 -5.56 -8.93
CA THR A 25 5.22 -6.56 -7.95
C THR A 25 4.28 -6.00 -6.89
N SER A 26 3.97 -4.70 -6.93
CA SER A 26 3.17 -4.06 -5.90
C SER A 26 1.67 -4.33 -6.07
N PRO A 27 0.89 -4.29 -4.97
CA PRO A 27 -0.57 -4.37 -5.06
C PRO A 27 -1.19 -3.23 -5.89
N LEU A 28 -0.56 -2.04 -5.92
CA LEU A 28 -1.04 -0.90 -6.71
C LEU A 28 -0.83 -1.13 -8.21
N LYS A 29 0.28 -1.77 -8.59
CA LYS A 29 0.49 -2.17 -9.99
C LYS A 29 -0.48 -3.25 -10.43
N THR A 30 -0.80 -4.18 -9.54
CA THR A 30 -1.85 -5.17 -9.78
C THR A 30 -3.22 -4.50 -9.98
N LEU A 31 -3.54 -3.43 -9.22
CA LEU A 31 -4.76 -2.63 -9.42
C LEU A 31 -4.81 -2.04 -10.84
N GLU A 32 -3.71 -1.49 -11.31
CA GLU A 32 -3.60 -0.96 -12.68
C GLU A 32 -3.96 -2.02 -13.73
N ASN A 33 -3.47 -3.25 -13.56
CA ASN A 33 -3.78 -4.35 -14.46
C ASN A 33 -5.28 -4.70 -14.45
N TYR A 34 -5.92 -4.75 -13.27
CA TYR A 34 -7.36 -4.98 -13.18
C TYR A 34 -8.19 -3.87 -13.83
N VAL A 35 -7.73 -2.61 -13.71
CA VAL A 35 -8.38 -1.49 -14.39
C VAL A 35 -8.22 -1.59 -15.91
N LYS A 36 -7.00 -1.87 -16.41
CA LYS A 36 -6.74 -2.06 -17.84
C LYS A 36 -7.55 -3.19 -18.46
N ASN A 37 -7.80 -4.25 -17.68
CA ASN A 37 -8.61 -5.38 -18.11
C ASN A 37 -10.13 -5.14 -17.95
N GLY A 38 -10.54 -3.92 -17.59
CA GLY A 38 -11.95 -3.55 -17.47
C GLY A 38 -12.68 -4.22 -16.28
N LYS A 39 -11.96 -4.81 -15.32
CA LYS A 39 -12.56 -5.46 -14.14
C LYS A 39 -12.81 -4.49 -13.00
N ILE A 40 -12.02 -3.44 -12.88
CA ILE A 40 -12.12 -2.45 -11.81
C ILE A 40 -12.22 -1.05 -12.40
N LYS A 41 -13.09 -0.23 -11.82
CA LYS A 41 -13.16 1.21 -11.98
C LYS A 41 -12.87 1.86 -10.62
N VAL A 42 -11.78 2.62 -10.53
CA VAL A 42 -11.39 3.29 -9.28
C VAL A 42 -12.14 4.60 -9.12
N VAL A 43 -12.75 4.79 -7.94
CA VAL A 43 -13.47 6.00 -7.56
C VAL A 43 -12.95 6.46 -6.20
N LEU A 44 -12.31 7.62 -6.13
CA LEU A 44 -11.71 8.12 -4.89
C LEU A 44 -12.31 9.45 -4.46
N SER A 45 -12.38 9.65 -3.15
CA SER A 45 -12.59 10.97 -2.56
C SER A 45 -11.42 11.91 -2.86
N ASP A 46 -11.68 13.18 -3.13
CA ASP A 46 -10.65 14.21 -3.23
C ASP A 46 -9.90 14.39 -1.90
N ILE A 47 -10.51 14.03 -0.78
CA ILE A 47 -9.88 14.04 0.55
C ILE A 47 -8.82 12.94 0.62
N VAL A 48 -9.12 11.70 0.17
CA VAL A 48 -8.15 10.60 0.11
C VAL A 48 -6.95 10.99 -0.75
N VAL A 49 -7.18 11.64 -1.89
CA VAL A 49 -6.09 12.09 -2.77
C VAL A 49 -5.19 13.10 -2.06
N ARG A 50 -5.78 14.09 -1.38
CA ARG A 50 -5.01 15.11 -0.63
C ARG A 50 -4.25 14.53 0.56
N GLU A 51 -4.87 13.61 1.29
CA GLU A 51 -4.23 12.92 2.41
C GLU A 51 -3.06 12.07 1.93
N SER A 52 -3.24 11.29 0.86
CA SER A 52 -2.18 10.50 0.26
C SER A 52 -0.98 11.36 -0.14
N LYS A 53 -1.20 12.49 -0.80
CA LYS A 53 -0.12 13.45 -1.13
C LYS A 53 0.58 14.00 0.12
N ARG A 54 -0.18 14.35 1.15
CA ARG A 54 0.39 14.79 2.43
C ARG A 54 1.27 13.70 3.05
N HIS A 55 0.83 12.44 3.05
CA HIS A 55 1.58 11.31 3.58
C HIS A 55 2.86 11.07 2.78
N ILE A 56 2.82 11.14 1.46
CA ILE A 56 4.00 11.09 0.58
C ILE A 56 4.99 12.21 0.95
N ALA A 57 4.50 13.45 1.07
CA ALA A 57 5.32 14.58 1.45
C ALA A 57 5.98 14.39 2.82
N ASP A 58 5.24 13.87 3.80
CA ASP A 58 5.74 13.66 5.15
C ASP A 58 6.77 12.51 5.22
N GLN A 59 6.58 11.44 4.45
CA GLN A 59 7.59 10.38 4.29
C GLN A 59 8.87 10.92 3.66
N ILE A 60 8.78 11.71 2.60
CA ILE A 60 9.94 12.35 1.95
C ILE A 60 10.66 13.29 2.92
N LYS A 61 9.92 14.13 3.68
CA LYS A 61 10.52 14.98 4.72
C LYS A 61 11.29 14.18 5.75
N LYS A 62 10.73 13.05 6.20
CA LYS A 62 11.38 12.14 7.15
C LYS A 62 12.69 11.58 6.60
N ILE A 63 12.67 11.07 5.36
CA ILE A 63 13.85 10.54 4.67
C ILE A 63 14.91 11.63 4.53
N CYS A 64 14.55 12.82 4.04
CA CYS A 64 15.46 13.95 3.91
C CYS A 64 16.07 14.35 5.27
N GLY A 65 15.28 14.26 6.35
CA GLY A 65 15.77 14.53 7.71
C GLY A 65 16.83 13.53 8.16
N ILE A 66 16.62 12.24 7.90
CA ILE A 66 17.59 11.17 8.21
C ILE A 66 18.87 11.38 7.40
N MET A 67 18.75 11.62 6.11
CA MET A 67 19.91 11.83 5.23
C MET A 67 20.74 13.06 5.63
N ARG A 68 20.07 14.17 6.05
CA ARG A 68 20.80 15.35 6.56
C ARG A 68 21.59 15.04 7.82
N LYS A 69 21.02 14.25 8.75
CA LYS A 69 21.74 13.83 9.96
C LYS A 69 22.94 12.95 9.61
N ALA A 70 22.75 11.98 8.72
CA ALA A 70 23.83 11.12 8.25
C ALA A 70 24.95 11.91 7.57
N ARG A 71 24.59 12.92 6.73
CA ARG A 71 25.56 13.81 6.12
C ARG A 71 26.34 14.62 7.15
N ALA A 72 25.65 15.19 8.14
CA ALA A 72 26.30 15.97 9.19
C ALA A 72 27.32 15.11 9.96
N ALA A 73 26.94 13.92 10.37
CA ALA A 73 27.82 12.97 11.03
C ALA A 73 29.05 12.60 10.17
N ALA A 74 28.83 12.33 8.88
CA ALA A 74 29.92 12.02 7.95
C ALA A 74 30.94 13.18 7.78
N LEU A 75 30.47 14.42 7.85
CA LEU A 75 31.34 15.61 7.74
C LEU A 75 32.11 15.87 9.05
N GLU A 76 31.53 15.55 10.21
CA GLU A 76 32.18 15.73 11.51
C GLU A 76 33.35 14.77 11.71
N GLU A 77 33.33 13.59 11.13
CA GLU A 77 34.38 12.55 11.28
C GLU A 77 35.57 12.71 10.30
N SER A 78 35.68 13.83 9.61
CA SER A 78 36.75 14.09 8.60
C SER A 78 36.77 13.03 7.46
N THR A 79 35.70 12.33 7.26
CA THR A 79 35.59 11.26 6.25
C THR A 79 35.13 11.74 4.88
N GLU A 80 34.89 13.04 4.71
CA GLU A 80 34.41 13.63 3.45
C GLU A 80 35.25 13.21 2.24
N HIS A 81 36.57 13.16 2.43
CA HIS A 81 37.49 12.77 1.37
C HIS A 81 37.31 11.30 0.96
N LEU A 82 37.12 10.43 1.94
CA LEU A 82 36.89 9.02 1.71
C LEU A 82 35.55 8.81 0.98
N ILE A 83 34.48 9.45 1.46
CA ILE A 83 33.14 9.39 0.87
C ILE A 83 33.14 9.81 -0.60
N ARG A 84 33.89 10.87 -0.95
CA ARG A 84 34.06 11.28 -2.35
C ARG A 84 34.84 10.25 -3.17
N THR A 85 35.90 9.67 -2.58
CA THR A 85 36.76 8.70 -3.24
C THR A 85 36.03 7.40 -3.57
N ILE A 86 35.13 6.93 -2.70
CA ILE A 86 34.33 5.71 -2.91
C ILE A 86 33.04 5.96 -3.69
N GLY A 87 32.83 7.17 -4.23
CA GLY A 87 31.69 7.48 -5.10
C GLY A 87 30.37 7.78 -4.40
N LEU A 88 30.32 7.83 -3.07
CA LEU A 88 29.11 8.16 -2.31
C LEU A 88 28.78 9.66 -2.29
N GLY A 89 29.64 10.51 -2.88
CA GLY A 89 29.43 11.95 -2.96
C GLY A 89 28.13 12.37 -3.66
N GLU A 90 27.66 11.61 -4.62
CA GLU A 90 26.39 11.84 -5.33
C GLU A 90 25.17 11.64 -4.41
N ILE A 91 25.22 10.64 -3.53
CA ILE A 91 24.13 10.38 -2.55
C ILE A 91 23.98 11.59 -1.62
N LEU A 92 25.08 12.25 -1.25
CA LEU A 92 25.05 13.44 -0.42
C LEU A 92 24.49 14.69 -1.15
N ARG A 93 24.48 14.70 -2.49
CA ARG A 93 23.91 15.79 -3.30
C ARG A 93 22.38 15.70 -3.42
N ILE A 94 21.81 14.50 -3.45
CA ILE A 94 20.37 14.26 -3.67
C ILE A 94 19.51 14.95 -2.60
N VAL A 95 20.06 15.22 -1.41
CA VAL A 95 19.30 15.72 -0.24
C VAL A 95 19.04 17.22 -0.26
N THR A 96 19.54 17.95 -1.25
CA THR A 96 19.54 19.43 -1.19
C THR A 96 18.21 20.07 -1.60
N ASN A 97 17.35 19.37 -2.35
CA ASN A 97 16.10 19.94 -2.84
C ASN A 97 14.87 19.14 -2.37
N LYS A 98 14.54 19.27 -1.08
CA LYS A 98 13.39 18.59 -0.46
C LYS A 98 12.08 18.90 -1.19
N ASP A 99 11.87 20.14 -1.60
CA ASP A 99 10.59 20.56 -2.19
C ASP A 99 10.43 20.00 -3.61
N GLU A 100 11.50 19.85 -4.36
CA GLU A 100 11.51 19.15 -5.65
C GLU A 100 11.17 17.66 -5.49
N LEU A 101 11.73 16.99 -4.46
CA LEU A 101 11.44 15.59 -4.19
C LEU A 101 9.95 15.39 -3.79
N ILE A 102 9.39 16.32 -3.00
CA ILE A 102 7.98 16.31 -2.66
C ILE A 102 7.13 16.45 -3.93
N SER A 103 7.44 17.45 -4.76
CA SER A 103 6.70 17.65 -6.03
C SER A 103 6.77 16.41 -6.93
N LYS A 104 7.93 15.77 -7.04
CA LYS A 104 8.08 14.52 -7.81
C LYS A 104 7.25 13.37 -7.24
N GLY A 105 7.20 13.25 -5.90
CA GLY A 105 6.39 12.22 -5.26
C GLY A 105 4.89 12.44 -5.46
N GLU A 106 4.42 13.69 -5.39
CA GLU A 106 3.03 14.05 -5.64
C GLU A 106 2.67 13.84 -7.12
N GLU A 107 3.56 14.22 -8.06
CA GLU A 107 3.38 14.02 -9.49
C GLU A 107 3.32 12.53 -9.85
N MET A 108 4.20 11.71 -9.27
CA MET A 108 4.18 10.26 -9.43
C MET A 108 2.81 9.66 -9.03
N PHE A 109 2.24 10.14 -7.93
CA PHE A 109 0.92 9.69 -7.48
C PHE A 109 -0.20 10.18 -8.42
N ASP A 110 -0.14 11.43 -8.89
CA ASP A 110 -1.08 11.96 -9.88
C ASP A 110 -1.02 11.18 -11.21
N ASP A 111 0.18 10.82 -11.64
CA ASP A 111 0.38 10.00 -12.85
C ASP A 111 -0.22 8.61 -12.69
N PHE A 112 -0.05 8.01 -11.52
CA PHE A 112 -0.70 6.75 -11.20
C PHE A 112 -2.22 6.87 -11.27
N LEU A 113 -2.83 7.88 -10.63
CA LEU A 113 -4.28 8.10 -10.66
C LEU A 113 -4.80 8.34 -12.09
N ARG A 114 -4.04 9.05 -12.92
CA ARG A 114 -4.35 9.23 -14.34
C ARG A 114 -4.27 7.92 -15.12
N THR A 115 -3.24 7.12 -14.87
CA THR A 115 -3.03 5.82 -15.54
C THR A 115 -4.18 4.86 -15.27
N ILE A 116 -4.71 4.85 -14.05
CA ILE A 116 -5.86 4.01 -13.69
C ILE A 116 -7.21 4.71 -13.93
N ASN A 117 -7.21 5.85 -14.64
CA ASN A 117 -8.42 6.61 -14.99
C ASN A 117 -9.38 6.81 -13.81
N THR A 118 -8.86 7.29 -12.68
CA THR A 118 -9.60 7.43 -11.43
C THR A 118 -10.69 8.49 -11.54
N GLU A 119 -11.93 8.14 -11.18
CA GLU A 119 -13.01 9.12 -10.93
C GLU A 119 -12.78 9.76 -9.56
N ILE A 120 -12.75 11.10 -9.49
CA ILE A 120 -12.56 11.83 -8.23
C ILE A 120 -13.88 12.43 -7.77
N LEU A 121 -14.28 12.10 -6.54
CA LEU A 121 -15.46 12.65 -5.89
C LEU A 121 -15.11 14.00 -5.27
N GLY A 122 -15.86 15.04 -5.62
CA GLY A 122 -15.63 16.40 -5.15
C GLY A 122 -16.41 16.78 -3.90
N ALA A 123 -16.06 17.93 -3.34
CA ALA A 123 -16.69 18.47 -2.14
C ALA A 123 -18.18 18.84 -2.33
N ASP A 124 -18.66 18.95 -3.57
CA ASP A 124 -20.08 19.17 -3.91
C ASP A 124 -20.99 17.99 -3.50
N LEU A 125 -20.41 16.83 -3.26
CA LEU A 125 -21.11 15.67 -2.73
C LEU A 125 -21.23 15.69 -1.20
N ILE A 126 -20.68 16.68 -0.50
CA ILE A 126 -20.70 16.77 0.96
C ILE A 126 -21.83 17.66 1.42
N ASP A 127 -22.72 17.11 2.25
CA ASP A 127 -23.68 17.89 3.03
C ASP A 127 -23.14 18.07 4.45
N VAL A 128 -22.60 19.24 4.72
CA VAL A 128 -22.01 19.57 6.01
C VAL A 128 -23.03 19.50 7.15
N GLY A 129 -24.31 19.79 6.87
CA GLY A 129 -25.38 19.72 7.85
C GLY A 129 -25.61 18.30 8.37
N LEU A 130 -25.60 17.32 7.45
CA LEU A 130 -25.70 15.91 7.81
C LEU A 130 -24.48 15.43 8.60
N VAL A 131 -23.27 15.83 8.20
CA VAL A 131 -22.04 15.46 8.91
C VAL A 131 -22.01 16.04 10.33
N LEU A 132 -22.46 17.29 10.50
CA LEU A 132 -22.59 17.89 11.83
C LEU A 132 -23.67 17.20 12.66
N GLY A 133 -24.78 16.78 12.06
CA GLY A 133 -25.79 15.96 12.73
C GLY A 133 -25.19 14.65 13.26
N ASP A 134 -24.47 13.90 12.43
CA ASP A 134 -23.78 12.66 12.83
C ASP A 134 -22.75 12.91 13.95
N TYR A 135 -22.02 14.05 13.90
CA TYR A 135 -21.08 14.46 14.95
C TYR A 135 -21.75 14.67 16.30
N PHE A 136 -22.86 15.46 16.35
CA PHE A 136 -23.56 15.75 17.60
C PHE A 136 -24.30 14.53 18.14
N GLU A 137 -24.81 13.66 17.25
CA GLU A 137 -25.49 12.43 17.64
C GLU A 137 -24.52 11.28 17.92
N THR A 138 -23.21 11.50 17.83
CA THR A 138 -22.17 10.50 18.09
C THR A 138 -22.32 9.24 17.22
N LYS A 139 -22.79 9.43 15.97
CA LYS A 139 -22.87 8.36 14.97
C LYS A 139 -21.49 8.06 14.36
N PRO A 140 -21.29 6.89 13.76
CA PRO A 140 -20.05 6.61 13.04
C PRO A 140 -19.71 7.67 11.99
N PRO A 141 -18.43 8.09 11.88
CA PRO A 141 -17.24 7.60 12.57
C PRO A 141 -17.01 8.23 13.95
N PHE A 142 -17.89 9.13 14.44
CA PHE A 142 -17.70 9.95 15.65
C PHE A 142 -18.00 9.23 16.97
N GLU A 143 -18.01 7.91 17.01
CA GLU A 143 -18.33 7.11 18.19
C GLU A 143 -17.30 7.28 19.34
N ASN A 144 -16.04 7.57 18.99
CA ASN A 144 -14.99 7.78 19.97
C ASN A 144 -14.82 9.26 20.32
N SER A 145 -15.18 9.64 21.56
CA SER A 145 -15.13 11.03 22.02
C SER A 145 -13.74 11.66 21.99
N GLU A 146 -12.68 10.87 22.19
CA GLU A 146 -11.30 11.37 22.20
C GLU A 146 -10.79 11.70 20.79
N LYS A 147 -11.31 11.03 19.77
CA LYS A 147 -10.89 11.16 18.37
C LYS A 147 -11.87 11.93 17.49
N LYS A 148 -13.01 12.38 18.01
CA LYS A 148 -14.08 13.03 17.22
C LYS A 148 -13.60 14.05 16.20
N LYS A 149 -12.62 14.89 16.56
CA LYS A 149 -12.11 15.93 15.65
C LYS A 149 -11.30 15.39 14.49
N SER A 150 -10.63 14.25 14.68
CA SER A 150 -9.84 13.61 13.62
C SER A 150 -10.68 12.78 12.64
N GLU A 151 -11.93 12.48 13.00
CA GLU A 151 -12.83 11.64 12.20
C GLU A 151 -13.64 12.43 11.15
N PHE A 152 -13.52 13.76 11.09
CA PHE A 152 -14.23 14.56 10.07
C PHE A 152 -13.85 14.19 8.64
N PRO A 153 -12.58 13.96 8.29
CA PRO A 153 -12.24 13.49 6.95
C PRO A 153 -12.98 12.21 6.58
N ASP A 154 -13.00 11.23 7.47
CA ASP A 154 -13.68 9.95 7.26
C ASP A 154 -15.18 10.11 7.07
N ALA A 155 -15.80 11.00 7.85
CA ALA A 155 -17.22 11.32 7.72
C ALA A 155 -17.54 11.95 6.35
N PHE A 156 -16.69 12.84 5.87
CA PHE A 156 -16.85 13.47 4.55
C PHE A 156 -16.68 12.44 3.43
N ILE A 157 -15.65 11.60 3.50
CA ILE A 157 -15.41 10.52 2.52
C ILE A 157 -16.60 9.56 2.49
N ALA A 158 -17.04 9.10 3.66
CA ALA A 158 -18.19 8.19 3.77
C ALA A 158 -19.47 8.81 3.16
N GLN A 159 -19.69 10.12 3.35
CA GLN A 159 -20.82 10.79 2.78
C GLN A 159 -20.72 10.92 1.25
N GLN A 160 -19.54 11.25 0.70
CA GLN A 160 -19.32 11.27 -0.75
C GLN A 160 -19.63 9.91 -1.36
N ILE A 161 -19.17 8.81 -0.73
CA ILE A 161 -19.44 7.44 -1.17
C ILE A 161 -20.94 7.15 -1.15
N ARG A 162 -21.60 7.40 -0.03
CA ARG A 162 -23.05 7.19 0.11
C ARG A 162 -23.86 7.99 -0.92
N LYS A 163 -23.47 9.23 -1.19
CA LYS A 163 -24.17 10.10 -2.14
C LYS A 163 -23.92 9.68 -3.59
N ARG A 164 -22.69 9.22 -3.90
CA ARG A 164 -22.32 8.80 -5.25
C ARG A 164 -22.98 7.48 -5.65
N PHE A 165 -23.00 6.52 -4.74
CA PHE A 165 -23.47 5.15 -5.07
C PHE A 165 -24.90 4.88 -4.62
N GLY A 166 -25.41 5.63 -3.64
CA GLY A 166 -26.74 5.40 -3.09
C GLY A 166 -26.91 3.99 -2.51
N GLU A 167 -28.13 3.46 -2.57
CA GLU A 167 -28.46 2.11 -2.11
C GLU A 167 -28.52 1.08 -3.26
N THR A 168 -28.41 1.53 -4.50
CA THR A 168 -28.69 0.71 -5.69
C THR A 168 -27.44 0.34 -6.49
N GLU A 169 -26.38 1.14 -6.42
CA GLU A 169 -25.14 0.84 -7.13
C GLU A 169 -24.18 0.02 -6.27
N GLU A 170 -23.61 -1.03 -6.86
CA GLU A 170 -22.61 -1.85 -6.20
C GLU A 170 -21.28 -1.11 -6.08
N VAL A 171 -20.72 -1.06 -4.86
CA VAL A 171 -19.40 -0.49 -4.60
C VAL A 171 -18.59 -1.37 -3.66
N VAL A 172 -17.33 -1.51 -3.98
CA VAL A 172 -16.32 -2.14 -3.12
C VAL A 172 -15.58 -1.06 -2.37
N ILE A 173 -15.54 -1.17 -1.05
CA ILE A 173 -14.87 -0.24 -0.14
C ILE A 173 -13.71 -0.99 0.51
N ILE A 174 -12.48 -0.48 0.29
CA ILE A 174 -11.28 -1.11 0.83
C ILE A 174 -10.75 -0.22 1.95
N SER A 175 -10.87 -0.69 3.18
CA SER A 175 -10.36 -0.04 4.39
C SER A 175 -10.19 -1.05 5.51
N ASN A 176 -9.17 -0.86 6.34
CA ASN A 176 -9.01 -1.61 7.59
C ASN A 176 -9.54 -0.83 8.81
N ASP A 177 -10.09 0.39 8.61
CA ASP A 177 -10.71 1.17 9.67
C ASP A 177 -12.19 0.79 9.87
N LYS A 178 -12.48 0.22 11.04
CA LYS A 178 -13.84 -0.20 11.41
C LYS A 178 -14.80 0.97 11.60
N GLY A 179 -14.31 2.13 12.04
CA GLY A 179 -15.10 3.36 12.21
C GLY A 179 -15.57 3.87 10.86
N PHE A 180 -14.64 4.00 9.93
CA PHE A 180 -14.91 4.38 8.56
C PHE A 180 -15.88 3.41 7.84
N ILE A 181 -15.66 2.09 7.98
CA ILE A 181 -16.54 1.07 7.40
C ILE A 181 -17.98 1.24 7.92
N ARG A 182 -18.16 1.49 9.24
CA ARG A 182 -19.50 1.75 9.79
C ARG A 182 -20.11 3.04 9.27
N ALA A 183 -19.27 4.09 9.09
CA ALA A 183 -19.71 5.37 8.53
C ALA A 183 -20.19 5.25 7.08
N CYS A 184 -19.58 4.41 6.28
CA CYS A 184 -20.04 4.12 4.91
C CYS A 184 -21.43 3.47 4.88
N GLY A 185 -21.88 2.90 5.99
CA GLY A 185 -23.18 2.26 6.12
C GLY A 185 -23.21 0.83 5.56
N LYS A 186 -24.18 0.06 6.04
CA LYS A 186 -24.43 -1.31 5.54
C LYS A 186 -25.54 -1.25 4.50
N SER A 187 -25.18 -1.42 3.24
CA SER A 187 -26.10 -1.71 2.14
C SER A 187 -25.79 -3.08 1.58
N GLU A 188 -26.77 -3.79 1.05
CA GLU A 188 -26.54 -5.08 0.35
C GLU A 188 -25.60 -4.91 -0.86
N ASN A 189 -25.49 -3.68 -1.39
CA ASN A 189 -24.65 -3.34 -2.52
C ASN A 189 -23.25 -2.85 -2.12
N HIS A 190 -22.96 -2.71 -0.80
CA HIS A 190 -21.65 -2.34 -0.30
C HIS A 190 -20.87 -3.58 0.12
N ARG A 191 -19.73 -3.82 -0.54
CA ARG A 191 -18.81 -4.90 -0.18
C ARG A 191 -17.55 -4.31 0.43
N PHE A 192 -17.10 -4.91 1.53
CA PHE A 192 -15.94 -4.42 2.28
C PHE A 192 -14.81 -5.43 2.23
N PHE A 193 -13.60 -4.92 1.99
CA PHE A 193 -12.36 -5.69 2.07
C PHE A 193 -11.34 -4.93 2.91
N ASN A 194 -10.48 -5.66 3.63
CA ASN A 194 -9.45 -5.04 4.46
C ASN A 194 -8.18 -4.72 3.67
N SER A 195 -8.02 -5.24 2.48
CA SER A 195 -6.85 -5.02 1.63
C SER A 195 -7.16 -5.25 0.15
N LEU A 196 -6.31 -4.68 -0.72
CA LEU A 196 -6.33 -4.97 -2.15
C LEU A 196 -6.16 -6.47 -2.44
N GLY A 197 -5.30 -7.16 -1.69
CA GLY A 197 -5.09 -8.59 -1.84
C GLY A 197 -6.35 -9.42 -1.57
N GLU A 198 -7.15 -9.05 -0.56
CA GLU A 198 -8.44 -9.71 -0.31
C GLU A 198 -9.41 -9.53 -1.49
N LEU A 199 -9.49 -8.31 -2.04
CA LEU A 199 -10.30 -8.05 -3.24
C LEU A 199 -9.83 -8.87 -4.43
N TYR A 200 -8.52 -8.90 -4.71
CA TYR A 200 -7.97 -9.65 -5.83
C TYR A 200 -8.23 -11.14 -5.70
N ASN A 201 -8.08 -11.68 -4.50
CA ASN A 201 -8.42 -13.07 -4.21
C ASN A 201 -9.92 -13.38 -4.42
N ALA A 202 -10.80 -12.43 -4.05
CA ALA A 202 -12.22 -12.58 -4.27
C ALA A 202 -12.57 -12.58 -5.76
N ILE A 203 -11.99 -11.65 -6.54
CA ILE A 203 -12.15 -11.59 -8.00
C ILE A 203 -11.62 -12.88 -8.65
N SER A 204 -10.42 -13.32 -8.26
CA SER A 204 -9.79 -14.52 -8.84
C SER A 204 -10.54 -15.81 -8.52
N LYS A 205 -11.19 -15.88 -7.35
CA LYS A 205 -12.03 -17.04 -6.99
C LYS A 205 -13.29 -17.16 -7.84
N GLU A 206 -13.80 -16.06 -8.34
CA GLU A 206 -14.96 -16.07 -9.25
C GLU A 206 -14.57 -16.42 -10.69
N ASP A 207 -13.28 -16.32 -11.04
CA ASP A 207 -12.81 -16.72 -12.37
C ASP A 207 -12.67 -18.25 -12.45
N ALA A 208 -13.30 -18.87 -13.43
CA ALA A 208 -13.30 -20.32 -13.62
C ALA A 208 -11.89 -20.97 -13.69
N ALA A 209 -10.90 -20.19 -14.05
CA ALA A 209 -9.49 -20.62 -14.13
C ALA A 209 -8.73 -20.58 -12.78
N TYR A 210 -9.34 -20.06 -11.71
CA TYR A 210 -8.68 -19.98 -10.41
C TYR A 210 -8.35 -21.37 -9.84
N ASP A 211 -9.35 -22.27 -9.85
CA ASP A 211 -9.19 -23.60 -9.27
C ASP A 211 -8.16 -24.43 -10.05
N GLU A 212 -8.13 -24.29 -11.36
CA GLU A 212 -7.15 -24.95 -12.23
C GLU A 212 -5.73 -24.44 -11.96
N THR A 213 -5.56 -23.11 -11.87
CA THR A 213 -4.27 -22.49 -11.54
C THR A 213 -3.79 -22.88 -10.15
N MET A 214 -4.68 -22.90 -9.16
CA MET A 214 -4.34 -23.30 -7.79
C MET A 214 -3.92 -24.78 -7.70
N ALA A 215 -4.52 -25.66 -8.49
CA ALA A 215 -4.10 -27.05 -8.58
C ALA A 215 -2.65 -27.16 -9.10
N VAL A 216 -2.31 -26.44 -10.15
CA VAL A 216 -0.94 -26.42 -10.71
C VAL A 216 0.08 -25.86 -9.71
N ILE A 217 -0.24 -24.75 -9.03
CA ILE A 217 0.66 -24.17 -8.02
C ILE A 217 0.90 -25.13 -6.88
N LYS A 218 -0.12 -25.81 -6.41
CA LYS A 218 -0.01 -26.82 -5.34
C LYS A 218 0.91 -27.97 -5.75
N GLU A 219 0.83 -28.41 -7.00
CA GLU A 219 1.73 -29.43 -7.55
C GLU A 219 3.19 -28.94 -7.63
N LEU A 220 3.40 -27.68 -7.96
CA LEU A 220 4.72 -27.06 -8.10
C LEU A 220 5.31 -26.54 -6.77
N GLN A 221 4.59 -26.61 -5.67
CA GLN A 221 4.97 -26.00 -4.38
C GLN A 221 6.41 -26.32 -3.94
N LEU A 222 6.83 -27.56 -4.03
CA LEU A 222 8.18 -27.98 -3.63
C LEU A 222 9.26 -27.35 -4.53
N ARG A 223 8.99 -27.24 -5.83
CA ARG A 223 9.93 -26.63 -6.79
C ARG A 223 10.08 -25.13 -6.56
N ILE A 224 8.96 -24.43 -6.30
CA ILE A 224 8.95 -23.00 -5.98
C ILE A 224 9.71 -22.74 -4.68
N SER A 225 9.45 -23.54 -3.63
CA SER A 225 10.16 -23.42 -2.35
C SER A 225 11.66 -23.66 -2.49
N ALA A 226 12.08 -24.61 -3.31
CA ALA A 226 13.50 -24.87 -3.59
C ALA A 226 14.15 -23.68 -4.33
N ALA A 227 13.51 -23.16 -5.36
CA ALA A 227 14.02 -22.03 -6.13
C ALA A 227 14.14 -20.76 -5.28
N VAL A 228 13.16 -20.49 -4.40
CA VAL A 228 13.21 -19.36 -3.46
C VAL A 228 14.36 -19.53 -2.46
N LYS A 229 14.58 -20.74 -1.94
CA LYS A 229 15.72 -21.01 -1.05
C LYS A 229 17.07 -20.77 -1.74
N GLU A 230 17.20 -21.21 -2.98
CA GLU A 230 18.41 -21.00 -3.80
C GLU A 230 18.62 -19.50 -4.05
N TYR A 231 17.58 -18.78 -4.49
CA TYR A 231 17.65 -17.34 -4.71
C TYR A 231 18.05 -16.55 -3.47
N ILE A 232 17.51 -16.89 -2.29
CA ILE A 232 17.86 -16.23 -1.02
C ILE A 232 19.33 -16.52 -0.67
N LYS A 233 19.84 -17.75 -0.90
CA LYS A 233 21.23 -18.08 -0.65
C LYS A 233 22.21 -17.37 -1.56
N ASP A 234 21.84 -17.15 -2.81
CA ASP A 234 22.71 -16.52 -3.81
C ASP A 234 22.73 -14.98 -3.68
N ASN A 235 21.78 -14.39 -2.98
CA ASN A 235 21.69 -12.95 -2.74
C ASN A 235 22.07 -12.59 -1.30
N GLU A 236 23.36 -12.59 -0.99
CA GLU A 236 23.92 -12.28 0.34
C GLU A 236 23.60 -10.87 0.87
N ASN A 237 23.12 -9.97 0.01
CA ASN A 237 22.81 -8.57 0.33
C ASN A 237 21.30 -8.28 0.43
N MET A 238 20.51 -9.21 0.91
CA MET A 238 19.10 -8.95 1.15
C MET A 238 18.90 -8.03 2.36
N ASP A 239 18.21 -6.91 2.18
CA ASP A 239 17.75 -6.08 3.29
C ASP A 239 16.77 -6.88 4.15
N VAL A 240 17.20 -7.25 5.35
CA VAL A 240 16.37 -7.96 6.33
C VAL A 240 15.53 -6.92 7.08
N HIS A 241 14.29 -6.70 6.65
CA HIS A 241 13.36 -5.86 7.36
C HIS A 241 12.73 -6.63 8.53
N GLY A 242 12.87 -6.10 9.74
CA GLY A 242 12.12 -6.57 10.91
C GLY A 242 12.89 -7.32 11.96
N LEU A 243 14.20 -7.17 12.05
CA LEU A 243 14.93 -7.55 13.25
C LEU A 243 14.51 -6.65 14.41
N SER A 244 13.62 -7.15 15.27
CA SER A 244 13.39 -6.54 16.59
C SER A 244 14.53 -6.95 17.50
N TYR A 245 15.34 -5.99 17.89
CA TYR A 245 16.30 -6.20 18.97
C TYR A 245 15.53 -6.43 20.26
N ASP A 246 15.85 -7.52 20.97
CA ASP A 246 15.37 -7.74 22.30
C ASP A 246 15.87 -6.62 23.24
N LYS A 247 15.04 -6.21 24.20
CA LYS A 247 15.30 -5.05 25.07
C LYS A 247 16.48 -5.18 26.01
N ASP A 248 17.10 -6.34 26.07
CA ASP A 248 18.20 -6.63 26.98
C ASP A 248 19.59 -6.37 26.37
N GLY A 249 19.70 -5.27 25.68
CA GLY A 249 20.91 -4.49 25.55
C GLY A 249 22.18 -5.23 25.18
N ILE A 250 22.62 -5.09 23.97
CA ILE A 250 24.04 -4.86 23.78
C ILE A 250 24.22 -3.36 23.56
N GLU A 251 24.46 -2.67 24.67
CA GLU A 251 25.08 -1.36 24.61
C GLU A 251 26.45 -1.47 23.99
N SER A 252 26.68 -0.57 23.07
CA SER A 252 27.95 -0.01 22.66
C SER A 252 29.02 -0.98 22.18
N GLY A 253 29.42 -0.68 21.01
CA GLY A 253 30.73 -1.02 20.50
C GLY A 253 30.65 -1.43 19.06
N TYR A 254 30.79 -0.47 18.19
CA TYR A 254 31.40 -0.58 16.87
C TYR A 254 31.71 -2.01 16.43
N ASP A 255 30.82 -2.62 15.73
CA ASP A 255 31.19 -3.56 14.70
C ASP A 255 30.04 -3.67 13.73
N TYR A 256 30.33 -3.46 12.46
CA TYR A 256 29.45 -3.84 11.37
C TYR A 256 29.23 -5.35 11.50
N ASN A 257 28.13 -5.74 12.10
CA ASN A 257 27.73 -7.12 12.13
C ASN A 257 27.29 -7.49 10.71
N GLU A 258 28.21 -8.10 9.99
CA GLU A 258 27.88 -8.83 8.77
C GLU A 258 26.97 -9.98 9.18
N PHE A 259 25.70 -9.91 8.82
CA PHE A 259 24.76 -11.00 9.04
C PHE A 259 24.95 -12.02 7.94
N TYR A 260 25.43 -13.19 8.29
CA TYR A 260 25.47 -14.33 7.39
C TYR A 260 24.20 -15.16 7.55
N LEU A 261 23.50 -15.38 6.44
CA LEU A 261 22.37 -16.30 6.41
C LEU A 261 22.89 -17.73 6.59
N HIS A 262 22.73 -18.32 7.79
CA HIS A 262 23.29 -19.62 8.10
C HIS A 262 22.44 -20.77 7.56
N SER A 263 21.10 -20.65 7.63
CA SER A 263 20.19 -21.64 7.06
C SER A 263 18.79 -21.08 6.86
N ILE A 264 18.06 -21.63 5.90
CA ILE A 264 16.64 -21.40 5.70
C ILE A 264 15.92 -22.70 5.99
N SER A 265 15.17 -22.78 7.11
CA SER A 265 14.48 -24.01 7.51
C SER A 265 13.24 -24.27 6.65
N ASP A 266 12.31 -23.32 6.62
CA ASP A 266 11.05 -23.47 5.92
C ASP A 266 10.70 -22.21 5.14
N VAL A 267 10.30 -22.39 3.87
CA VAL A 267 9.75 -21.32 3.03
C VAL A 267 8.27 -21.60 2.84
N THR A 268 7.44 -20.71 3.39
CA THR A 268 6.02 -20.73 3.13
C THR A 268 5.67 -19.58 2.19
N PHE A 269 4.79 -19.82 1.25
CA PHE A 269 4.27 -18.79 0.39
C PHE A 269 2.73 -18.87 0.30
N SER A 270 2.13 -17.74 0.03
CA SER A 270 0.70 -17.65 -0.27
C SER A 270 0.51 -16.95 -1.60
N VAL A 271 -0.48 -17.39 -2.36
CA VAL A 271 -0.89 -16.70 -3.58
C VAL A 271 -1.58 -15.40 -3.17
N GLN A 272 -1.00 -14.25 -3.54
CA GLN A 272 -1.61 -12.95 -3.29
C GLN A 272 -2.69 -12.61 -4.31
N SER A 273 -2.43 -12.91 -5.57
CA SER A 273 -3.38 -12.69 -6.65
C SER A 273 -3.00 -13.52 -7.88
N VAL A 274 -3.98 -13.81 -8.72
CA VAL A 274 -3.73 -14.27 -10.09
C VAL A 274 -3.84 -13.05 -10.98
N VAL A 275 -2.71 -12.60 -11.54
CA VAL A 275 -2.61 -11.32 -12.26
C VAL A 275 -3.12 -11.46 -13.69
N GLU A 276 -2.70 -12.54 -14.38
CA GLU A 276 -3.07 -12.81 -15.76
C GLU A 276 -3.20 -14.32 -15.98
N ILE A 277 -4.16 -14.71 -16.81
CA ILE A 277 -4.34 -16.09 -17.25
C ILE A 277 -4.38 -16.09 -18.76
N TYR A 278 -3.37 -16.69 -19.38
CA TYR A 278 -3.36 -16.98 -20.81
C TYR A 278 -3.67 -18.46 -21.02
N VAL A 279 -4.05 -18.83 -22.23
CA VAL A 279 -4.21 -20.25 -22.58
C VAL A 279 -2.90 -20.98 -22.30
N ASN A 280 -2.87 -21.83 -21.28
CA ASN A 280 -1.74 -22.61 -20.77
C ASN A 280 -0.64 -21.82 -20.02
N ILE A 281 -0.85 -20.54 -19.66
CA ILE A 281 0.09 -19.76 -18.86
C ILE A 281 -0.68 -18.94 -17.83
N SER A 282 -0.32 -19.09 -16.56
CA SER A 282 -0.83 -18.26 -15.48
C SER A 282 0.31 -17.49 -14.83
N ILE A 283 0.15 -16.18 -14.70
CA ILE A 283 1.06 -15.33 -13.95
C ILE A 283 0.44 -15.08 -12.59
N VAL A 284 1.14 -15.47 -11.53
CA VAL A 284 0.69 -15.33 -10.15
C VAL A 284 1.68 -14.50 -9.36
N SER A 285 1.13 -13.64 -8.49
CA SER A 285 1.92 -12.95 -7.48
C SER A 285 1.95 -13.77 -6.21
N LEU A 286 3.15 -14.04 -5.71
CA LEU A 286 3.39 -14.82 -4.50
C LEU A 286 4.04 -13.94 -3.44
N SER A 287 3.64 -14.12 -2.18
CA SER A 287 4.40 -13.65 -1.03
C SER A 287 5.01 -14.85 -0.31
N CYS A 288 6.25 -14.72 0.12
CA CYS A 288 6.89 -15.74 0.95
C CYS A 288 7.29 -15.14 2.31
N LYS A 289 7.30 -16.01 3.33
CA LYS A 289 7.92 -15.75 4.62
C LYS A 289 9.03 -16.78 4.76
N ALA A 290 10.24 -16.29 5.00
CA ALA A 290 11.41 -17.13 5.32
C ALA A 290 11.52 -17.31 6.84
#